data_d75e8c70f502b2333e2ff8fb83870363
#
_entry.id   d75e8c70f502b2333e2ff8fb83870363
#
_cell.length_a   1.000
_cell.length_b   1.000
_cell.length_c   1.000
_cell.angle_alpha   90.00
_cell.angle_beta   90.00
_cell.angle_gamma   90.00
#
_symmetry.space_group_name_H-M   'P 1'
#
loop_
_entity.id
_entity.type
_entity.pdbx_description
1 polymer ?
#
loop_
_entity_poly.entity_id
_entity_poly.type
_entity_poly.pdbx_seq_one_letter_code
_entity_poly.pdbx_strand_id
1 'polypeptide(L)'
;MKELNNPPTRLTGAEILWATLVGEGVTTVFGYPGGAILPAYDALRKFPIHHVLVRHEQGASHMADGYARASGKVGVAVATSGPGATNLVTGIATAMLDSIPMVCITGNVPSKILGTDAFQEVDITGITLPVTKHNFLISRTEDLAAALRHAFQIAVSGRPGPVLVDITKDAQQGTAIFDFAAAKPRPYRPHPMLRVEDSGLDQAAELIRNAKRPVILAGHGVSESGAMEQVRTLAERAQIPMGLSLLGLGAFPPWDPLNLGMMGMHGEAWVNHAIQEADLLIACGMRFDDRVTGTTATYATKAKKIHIEVDPAEINKNIKVDVALVGDLRDVLEQLLPRVPGRDGSAWIKTINSIKGDASVRDIKNLPDDGHLYAAHVMHDLWRITGGNAIVVTDVGQHQMWEAQYYHHEQPRTLITSGGLGTMGFALPAAIGAKFACPDKEVWVVAGDGGFQMTAAELSTIAQEGIKINIAIINNGYLGMVRQWQEFFYERNYQSTPLVSPDFVKLADAHGIRGLAVRTRAEVASAVETARSAPGTFLLNFMVEKEESVYPMIPVGAALHEMIRRPEHDPLLESPDDKL
;
A
#
# COMPACT_ATOMS: atom_id res chain seq x y z
N MET A 1 -15.34 -23.37 -10.67
CA MET A 1 -15.40 -24.35 -9.54
C MET A 1 -15.98 -25.73 -9.90
N LYS A 2 -16.35 -26.01 -11.15
CA LYS A 2 -16.94 -27.33 -11.53
C LYS A 2 -15.91 -28.37 -12.02
N GLU A 3 -14.65 -28.02 -12.23
CA GLU A 3 -13.64 -28.92 -12.85
C GLU A 3 -12.58 -29.47 -11.88
N LEU A 4 -12.63 -29.12 -10.59
CA LEU A 4 -11.64 -29.56 -9.61
C LEU A 4 -11.93 -30.90 -8.91
N ASN A 5 -13.03 -31.56 -9.25
CA ASN A 5 -13.36 -32.93 -8.79
C ASN A 5 -12.89 -33.99 -9.77
N ASN A 6 -11.82 -33.75 -10.52
CA ASN A 6 -11.24 -34.78 -11.37
C ASN A 6 -10.60 -35.89 -10.49
N PRO A 7 -10.70 -37.16 -10.92
CA PRO A 7 -10.08 -38.27 -10.22
C PRO A 7 -8.55 -38.02 -10.12
N PRO A 8 -7.89 -38.60 -9.09
CA PRO A 8 -6.45 -38.50 -8.94
C PRO A 8 -5.71 -38.82 -10.25
N THR A 9 -4.91 -37.88 -10.73
CA THR A 9 -4.25 -37.97 -12.03
C THR A 9 -2.73 -37.81 -11.86
N ARG A 10 -1.94 -38.58 -12.63
CA ARG A 10 -0.49 -38.45 -12.65
C ARG A 10 -0.10 -37.22 -13.46
N LEU A 11 0.54 -36.25 -12.82
CA LEU A 11 1.02 -35.01 -13.42
C LEU A 11 2.51 -34.80 -13.13
N THR A 12 3.18 -34.01 -13.97
CA THR A 12 4.50 -33.47 -13.66
C THR A 12 4.39 -32.41 -12.55
N GLY A 13 5.49 -32.13 -11.84
CA GLY A 13 5.51 -31.07 -10.84
C GLY A 13 5.17 -29.70 -11.43
N ALA A 14 5.61 -29.41 -12.64
CA ALA A 14 5.24 -28.22 -13.39
C ALA A 14 3.71 -28.12 -13.63
N GLU A 15 3.06 -29.21 -13.99
CA GLU A 15 1.60 -29.26 -14.13
C GLU A 15 0.88 -29.17 -12.78
N ILE A 16 1.42 -29.80 -11.73
CA ILE A 16 0.90 -29.71 -10.36
C ILE A 16 0.91 -28.26 -9.86
N LEU A 17 1.99 -27.51 -10.14
CA LEU A 17 2.08 -26.09 -9.82
C LEU A 17 0.85 -25.34 -10.36
N TRP A 18 0.64 -25.38 -11.65
CA TRP A 18 -0.46 -24.61 -12.28
C TRP A 18 -1.85 -25.13 -11.91
N ALA A 19 -2.01 -26.44 -11.83
CA ALA A 19 -3.26 -27.04 -11.38
C ALA A 19 -3.63 -26.59 -9.95
N THR A 20 -2.63 -26.49 -9.08
CA THR A 20 -2.85 -26.01 -7.71
C THR A 20 -3.23 -24.53 -7.70
N LEU A 21 -2.54 -23.68 -8.49
CA LEU A 21 -2.88 -22.25 -8.59
C LEU A 21 -4.29 -22.03 -9.13
N VAL A 22 -4.71 -22.80 -10.16
CA VAL A 22 -6.11 -22.78 -10.65
C VAL A 22 -7.07 -23.17 -9.53
N GLY A 23 -6.72 -24.20 -8.74
CA GLY A 23 -7.51 -24.64 -7.59
C GLY A 23 -7.65 -23.60 -6.49
N GLU A 24 -6.64 -22.80 -6.26
CA GLU A 24 -6.67 -21.66 -5.34
C GLU A 24 -7.36 -20.39 -5.95
N GLY A 25 -7.85 -20.49 -7.19
CA GLY A 25 -8.60 -19.42 -7.86
C GLY A 25 -7.72 -18.35 -8.51
N VAL A 26 -6.45 -18.64 -8.75
CA VAL A 26 -5.52 -17.73 -9.44
C VAL A 26 -5.88 -17.68 -10.93
N THR A 27 -6.08 -16.48 -11.45
CA THR A 27 -6.37 -16.22 -12.88
C THR A 27 -5.24 -15.50 -13.58
N THR A 28 -4.40 -14.79 -12.83
CA THR A 28 -3.32 -13.94 -13.36
C THR A 28 -2.07 -14.13 -12.52
N VAL A 29 -0.92 -14.26 -13.17
CA VAL A 29 0.40 -14.28 -12.53
C VAL A 29 1.34 -13.31 -13.25
N PHE A 30 2.27 -12.75 -12.52
CA PHE A 30 3.26 -11.78 -13.01
C PHE A 30 4.64 -12.41 -12.94
N GLY A 31 5.42 -12.38 -14.01
CA GLY A 31 6.70 -13.07 -13.92
C GLY A 31 7.63 -12.90 -15.10
N TYR A 32 8.83 -13.47 -14.94
CA TYR A 32 9.86 -13.50 -15.95
C TYR A 32 10.49 -14.91 -16.05
N PRO A 33 10.54 -15.52 -17.26
CA PRO A 33 11.08 -16.85 -17.45
C PRO A 33 12.61 -16.89 -17.31
N GLY A 34 13.12 -18.06 -16.93
CA GLY A 34 14.56 -18.34 -16.91
C GLY A 34 14.84 -19.85 -16.72
N GLY A 35 16.09 -20.26 -16.81
CA GLY A 35 16.50 -21.64 -16.95
C GLY A 35 15.95 -22.62 -15.90
N ALA A 36 15.87 -22.20 -14.63
CA ALA A 36 15.45 -23.08 -13.54
C ALA A 36 13.91 -23.23 -13.44
N ILE A 37 13.13 -22.28 -14.01
CA ILE A 37 11.65 -22.32 -13.99
C ILE A 37 11.03 -22.71 -15.35
N LEU A 38 11.85 -22.97 -16.38
CA LEU A 38 11.35 -23.33 -17.71
C LEU A 38 10.37 -24.52 -17.75
N PRO A 39 10.52 -25.59 -16.95
CA PRO A 39 9.51 -26.65 -16.95
C PRO A 39 8.12 -26.15 -16.58
N ALA A 40 8.01 -25.22 -15.61
CA ALA A 40 6.74 -24.59 -15.26
C ALA A 40 6.19 -23.76 -16.42
N TYR A 41 7.02 -22.93 -17.08
CA TYR A 41 6.58 -22.12 -18.23
C TYR A 41 6.12 -22.97 -19.43
N ASP A 42 6.78 -24.10 -19.70
CA ASP A 42 6.32 -25.02 -20.76
C ASP A 42 4.93 -25.61 -20.46
N ALA A 43 4.69 -25.97 -19.21
CA ALA A 43 3.40 -26.52 -18.78
C ALA A 43 2.27 -25.48 -18.76
N LEU A 44 2.58 -24.19 -18.55
CA LEU A 44 1.59 -23.10 -18.37
C LEU A 44 0.54 -23.04 -19.50
N ARG A 45 0.94 -23.28 -20.74
CA ARG A 45 0.03 -23.25 -21.91
C ARG A 45 -1.17 -24.22 -21.82
N LYS A 46 -1.14 -25.16 -20.87
CA LYS A 46 -2.22 -26.14 -20.63
C LYS A 46 -3.27 -25.64 -19.63
N PHE A 47 -3.06 -24.46 -19.02
CA PHE A 47 -3.85 -23.96 -17.91
C PHE A 47 -4.45 -22.57 -18.23
N PRO A 48 -5.66 -22.26 -17.72
CA PRO A 48 -6.36 -21.00 -17.99
C PRO A 48 -5.84 -19.87 -17.08
N ILE A 49 -4.53 -19.69 -17.01
CA ILE A 49 -3.88 -18.62 -16.25
C ILE A 49 -3.28 -17.62 -17.23
N HIS A 50 -3.62 -16.34 -17.07
CA HIS A 50 -2.99 -15.26 -17.80
C HIS A 50 -1.64 -14.93 -17.18
N HIS A 51 -0.58 -15.03 -17.96
CA HIS A 51 0.76 -14.67 -17.54
C HIS A 51 1.14 -13.30 -18.11
N VAL A 52 1.41 -12.34 -17.24
CA VAL A 52 1.91 -11.02 -17.60
C VAL A 52 3.43 -11.06 -17.60
N LEU A 53 4.03 -10.91 -18.80
CA LEU A 53 5.48 -10.87 -18.95
C LEU A 53 6.01 -9.49 -18.56
N VAL A 54 6.62 -9.40 -17.40
CA VAL A 54 7.23 -8.18 -16.88
C VAL A 54 8.56 -7.86 -17.59
N ARG A 55 9.15 -6.70 -17.29
CA ARG A 55 10.49 -6.34 -17.79
C ARG A 55 11.58 -6.49 -16.72
N HIS A 56 11.16 -6.62 -15.47
CA HIS A 56 12.03 -6.86 -14.32
C HIS A 56 11.26 -7.60 -13.22
N GLU A 57 11.86 -8.54 -12.51
CA GLU A 57 11.16 -9.33 -11.50
C GLU A 57 10.70 -8.49 -10.29
N GLN A 58 11.39 -7.38 -9.98
CA GLN A 58 10.88 -6.39 -9.02
C GLN A 58 9.51 -5.87 -9.47
N GLY A 59 9.33 -5.61 -10.78
CA GLY A 59 8.03 -5.26 -11.36
C GLY A 59 6.99 -6.35 -11.13
N ALA A 60 7.37 -7.64 -11.26
CA ALA A 60 6.45 -8.75 -11.00
C ALA A 60 5.94 -8.77 -9.56
N SER A 61 6.82 -8.58 -8.58
CA SER A 61 6.43 -8.55 -7.17
C SER A 61 5.55 -7.33 -6.84
N HIS A 62 5.84 -6.15 -7.40
CA HIS A 62 4.97 -4.97 -7.23
C HIS A 62 3.63 -5.10 -7.97
N MET A 63 3.58 -5.76 -9.13
CA MET A 63 2.32 -6.08 -9.81
C MET A 63 1.46 -7.04 -8.98
N ALA A 64 2.06 -8.08 -8.40
CA ALA A 64 1.38 -9.00 -7.50
C ALA A 64 0.86 -8.28 -6.23
N ASP A 65 1.65 -7.37 -5.67
CA ASP A 65 1.27 -6.50 -4.55
C ASP A 65 0.06 -5.62 -4.92
N GLY A 66 0.14 -4.85 -6.01
CA GLY A 66 -0.95 -4.00 -6.48
C GLY A 66 -2.23 -4.79 -6.81
N TYR A 67 -2.09 -6.00 -7.39
CA TYR A 67 -3.21 -6.91 -7.61
C TYR A 67 -3.89 -7.30 -6.30
N ALA A 68 -3.10 -7.66 -5.28
CA ALA A 68 -3.63 -8.05 -3.98
C ALA A 68 -4.35 -6.90 -3.28
N ARG A 69 -3.77 -5.70 -3.25
CA ARG A 69 -4.38 -4.50 -2.65
C ARG A 69 -5.71 -4.14 -3.30
N ALA A 70 -5.76 -4.14 -4.64
CA ALA A 70 -6.98 -3.78 -5.37
C ALA A 70 -8.08 -4.82 -5.26
N SER A 71 -7.74 -6.12 -5.30
CA SER A 71 -8.72 -7.21 -5.34
C SER A 71 -9.08 -7.80 -3.96
N GLY A 72 -8.23 -7.65 -2.95
CA GLY A 72 -8.31 -8.39 -1.68
C GLY A 72 -7.97 -9.88 -1.81
N LYS A 73 -7.38 -10.32 -2.93
CA LYS A 73 -6.96 -11.70 -3.18
C LYS A 73 -5.44 -11.82 -3.08
N VAL A 74 -4.93 -13.05 -2.98
CA VAL A 74 -3.49 -13.30 -3.00
C VAL A 74 -2.90 -12.96 -4.36
N GLY A 75 -1.89 -12.09 -4.41
CA GLY A 75 -1.11 -11.83 -5.62
C GLY A 75 -0.03 -12.88 -5.84
N VAL A 76 0.27 -13.21 -7.09
CA VAL A 76 1.25 -14.26 -7.42
C VAL A 76 2.33 -13.74 -8.35
N ALA A 77 3.60 -13.84 -7.92
CA ALA A 77 4.78 -13.54 -8.74
C ALA A 77 5.60 -14.81 -9.01
N VAL A 78 6.16 -14.93 -10.21
CA VAL A 78 6.93 -16.11 -10.63
C VAL A 78 8.27 -15.66 -11.22
N ALA A 79 9.38 -16.21 -10.73
CA ALA A 79 10.73 -15.90 -11.20
C ALA A 79 11.62 -17.16 -11.30
N THR A 80 12.74 -17.02 -12.00
CA THR A 80 13.78 -18.04 -12.02
C THR A 80 14.67 -17.95 -10.78
N SER A 81 15.68 -18.83 -10.70
CA SER A 81 16.72 -18.84 -9.64
C SER A 81 17.67 -17.65 -9.73
N GLY A 82 18.55 -17.55 -8.75
CA GLY A 82 19.65 -16.57 -8.73
C GLY A 82 19.15 -15.13 -8.83
N PRO A 83 19.57 -14.36 -9.87
CA PRO A 83 19.20 -12.95 -10.01
C PRO A 83 17.70 -12.74 -10.17
N GLY A 84 16.97 -13.69 -10.79
CA GLY A 84 15.51 -13.59 -10.89
C GLY A 84 14.84 -13.65 -9.52
N ALA A 85 15.25 -14.57 -8.67
CA ALA A 85 14.73 -14.69 -7.31
C ALA A 85 15.12 -13.49 -6.44
N THR A 86 16.38 -13.03 -6.49
CA THR A 86 16.85 -11.89 -5.68
C THR A 86 16.16 -10.58 -6.08
N ASN A 87 15.81 -10.40 -7.35
CA ASN A 87 15.09 -9.24 -7.83
C ASN A 87 13.66 -9.11 -7.26
N LEU A 88 13.05 -10.18 -6.73
CA LEU A 88 11.74 -10.12 -6.05
C LEU A 88 11.82 -9.50 -4.65
N VAL A 89 12.99 -9.49 -4.01
CA VAL A 89 13.13 -9.23 -2.56
C VAL A 89 12.58 -7.88 -2.13
N THR A 90 12.83 -6.81 -2.89
CA THR A 90 12.28 -5.47 -2.58
C THR A 90 10.75 -5.49 -2.52
N GLY A 91 10.09 -6.11 -3.51
CA GLY A 91 8.62 -6.20 -3.51
C GLY A 91 8.08 -7.11 -2.41
N ILE A 92 8.79 -8.21 -2.09
CA ILE A 92 8.45 -9.07 -0.95
C ILE A 92 8.51 -8.28 0.36
N ALA A 93 9.58 -7.50 0.57
CA ALA A 93 9.72 -6.65 1.76
C ALA A 93 8.64 -5.56 1.83
N THR A 94 8.27 -4.97 0.69
CA THR A 94 7.16 -4.01 0.59
C THR A 94 5.84 -4.64 1.06
N ALA A 95 5.51 -5.81 0.53
CA ALA A 95 4.31 -6.56 0.90
C ALA A 95 4.31 -6.95 2.40
N MET A 96 5.48 -7.35 2.95
CA MET A 96 5.59 -7.72 4.36
C MET A 96 5.30 -6.54 5.29
N LEU A 97 5.87 -5.37 5.02
CA LEU A 97 5.68 -4.19 5.89
C LEU A 97 4.27 -3.62 5.84
N ASP A 98 3.58 -3.77 4.71
CA ASP A 98 2.20 -3.29 4.53
C ASP A 98 1.14 -4.39 4.76
N SER A 99 1.56 -5.61 5.14
CA SER A 99 0.65 -6.73 5.41
C SER A 99 -0.17 -7.17 4.19
N ILE A 100 0.47 -7.30 3.02
CA ILE A 100 -0.18 -7.67 1.76
C ILE A 100 0.00 -9.16 1.47
N PRO A 101 -1.09 -9.92 1.24
CA PRO A 101 -1.00 -11.34 0.97
C PRO A 101 -0.44 -11.60 -0.44
N MET A 102 0.72 -12.23 -0.51
CA MET A 102 1.40 -12.54 -1.77
C MET A 102 2.06 -13.91 -1.70
N VAL A 103 2.06 -14.65 -2.82
CA VAL A 103 2.84 -15.89 -2.98
C VAL A 103 3.85 -15.67 -4.11
N CYS A 104 5.13 -15.71 -3.77
CA CYS A 104 6.24 -15.67 -4.72
C CYS A 104 6.74 -17.08 -4.99
N ILE A 105 6.84 -17.46 -6.26
CA ILE A 105 7.27 -18.76 -6.70
C ILE A 105 8.58 -18.59 -7.45
N THR A 106 9.64 -19.29 -6.99
CA THR A 106 10.95 -19.28 -7.63
C THR A 106 11.35 -20.67 -8.08
N GLY A 107 12.04 -20.74 -9.21
CA GLY A 107 12.73 -21.97 -9.59
C GLY A 107 14.10 -22.03 -8.96
N ASN A 108 14.59 -23.23 -8.69
CA ASN A 108 15.96 -23.44 -8.20
C ASN A 108 16.69 -24.52 -9.02
N VAL A 109 17.98 -24.62 -8.85
CA VAL A 109 18.81 -25.66 -9.45
C VAL A 109 18.33 -27.06 -9.03
N PRO A 110 18.68 -28.14 -9.75
CA PRO A 110 18.34 -29.50 -9.32
C PRO A 110 18.82 -29.80 -7.90
N SER A 111 18.02 -30.54 -7.12
CA SER A 111 18.28 -30.82 -5.70
C SER A 111 19.66 -31.43 -5.43
N LYS A 112 20.22 -32.20 -6.37
CA LYS A 112 21.53 -32.88 -6.26
C LYS A 112 22.72 -31.90 -6.25
N ILE A 113 22.54 -30.68 -6.72
CA ILE A 113 23.60 -29.67 -6.80
C ILE A 113 23.32 -28.45 -5.94
N LEU A 114 22.29 -28.51 -5.08
CA LEU A 114 22.07 -27.47 -4.07
C LEU A 114 23.27 -27.36 -3.12
N GLY A 115 23.67 -26.11 -2.85
CA GLY A 115 24.82 -25.81 -1.97
C GLY A 115 26.18 -26.00 -2.60
N THR A 116 26.26 -26.11 -3.94
CA THR A 116 27.51 -26.27 -4.67
C THR A 116 27.98 -25.02 -5.40
N ASP A 117 27.34 -23.88 -5.17
CA ASP A 117 27.54 -22.63 -5.93
C ASP A 117 27.31 -22.82 -7.45
N ALA A 118 26.30 -23.62 -7.79
CA ALA A 118 25.91 -23.86 -9.17
C ALA A 118 25.50 -22.56 -9.89
N PHE A 119 25.57 -22.57 -11.23
CA PHE A 119 25.19 -21.39 -12.02
C PHE A 119 23.77 -20.91 -11.70
N GLN A 120 23.65 -19.63 -11.33
CA GLN A 120 22.41 -19.00 -10.88
C GLN A 120 21.76 -19.67 -9.65
N GLU A 121 22.54 -20.29 -8.80
CA GLU A 121 22.09 -20.72 -7.48
C GLU A 121 22.20 -19.55 -6.48
N VAL A 122 21.24 -19.44 -5.60
CA VAL A 122 21.25 -18.57 -4.43
C VAL A 122 20.33 -19.16 -3.35
N ASP A 123 20.71 -19.04 -2.08
CA ASP A 123 19.79 -19.38 -0.98
C ASP A 123 18.73 -18.29 -0.80
N ILE A 124 17.74 -18.33 -1.67
CA ILE A 124 16.63 -17.34 -1.63
C ILE A 124 15.77 -17.52 -0.38
N THR A 125 15.69 -18.74 0.18
CA THR A 125 14.96 -18.98 1.43
C THR A 125 15.63 -18.29 2.60
N GLY A 126 16.95 -18.37 2.69
CA GLY A 126 17.74 -17.63 3.70
C GLY A 126 17.62 -16.11 3.52
N ILE A 127 17.75 -15.61 2.28
CA ILE A 127 17.63 -14.18 1.98
C ILE A 127 16.25 -13.62 2.35
N THR A 128 15.18 -14.36 2.10
CA THR A 128 13.79 -13.89 2.32
C THR A 128 13.24 -14.20 3.70
N LEU A 129 13.96 -14.94 4.54
CA LEU A 129 13.53 -15.31 5.89
C LEU A 129 13.01 -14.11 6.71
N PRO A 130 13.71 -12.96 6.80
CA PRO A 130 13.26 -11.82 7.59
C PRO A 130 12.14 -10.99 6.96
N VAL A 131 11.82 -11.21 5.69
CA VAL A 131 10.86 -10.40 4.93
C VAL A 131 9.65 -11.21 4.41
N THR A 132 9.48 -12.44 4.91
CA THR A 132 8.32 -13.31 4.60
C THR A 132 7.68 -13.84 5.87
N LYS A 133 6.40 -14.17 5.79
CA LYS A 133 5.73 -14.92 6.86
C LYS A 133 6.25 -16.35 6.96
N HIS A 134 6.56 -16.93 5.81
CA HIS A 134 7.13 -18.27 5.70
C HIS A 134 7.76 -18.44 4.32
N ASN A 135 8.69 -19.38 4.20
CA ASN A 135 9.22 -19.82 2.92
C ASN A 135 9.36 -21.35 2.89
N PHE A 136 9.32 -21.90 1.68
CA PHE A 136 9.44 -23.34 1.42
C PHE A 136 10.52 -23.57 0.39
N LEU A 137 11.37 -24.59 0.61
CA LEU A 137 12.22 -25.19 -0.42
C LEU A 137 11.65 -26.58 -0.76
N ILE A 138 11.17 -26.75 -1.98
CA ILE A 138 10.52 -27.97 -2.45
C ILE A 138 11.45 -28.72 -3.40
N SER A 139 11.96 -29.86 -2.94
CA SER A 139 12.85 -30.75 -3.71
C SER A 139 12.19 -32.05 -4.13
N ARG A 140 10.92 -32.26 -3.79
CA ARG A 140 10.14 -33.46 -4.14
C ARG A 140 8.81 -33.08 -4.76
N THR A 141 8.47 -33.70 -5.88
CA THR A 141 7.24 -33.44 -6.62
C THR A 141 5.97 -33.69 -5.78
N GLU A 142 6.00 -34.70 -4.92
CA GLU A 142 4.87 -35.11 -4.09
C GLU A 142 4.46 -34.04 -3.06
N ASP A 143 5.40 -33.21 -2.63
CA ASP A 143 5.19 -32.19 -1.59
C ASP A 143 4.60 -30.89 -2.16
N LEU A 144 4.66 -30.68 -3.48
CA LEU A 144 4.43 -29.40 -4.15
C LEU A 144 3.00 -28.87 -3.95
N ALA A 145 1.99 -29.69 -4.20
CA ALA A 145 0.60 -29.26 -4.08
C ALA A 145 0.24 -28.84 -2.65
N ALA A 146 0.67 -29.64 -1.65
CA ALA A 146 0.40 -29.34 -0.25
C ALA A 146 1.13 -28.07 0.23
N ALA A 147 2.38 -27.87 -0.20
CA ALA A 147 3.17 -26.69 0.13
C ALA A 147 2.58 -25.41 -0.46
N LEU A 148 2.18 -25.43 -1.73
CA LEU A 148 1.53 -24.30 -2.38
C LEU A 148 0.21 -23.92 -1.68
N ARG A 149 -0.67 -24.89 -1.43
CA ARG A 149 -1.91 -24.64 -0.70
C ARG A 149 -1.66 -24.08 0.70
N HIS A 150 -0.62 -24.59 1.38
CA HIS A 150 -0.20 -24.07 2.69
C HIS A 150 0.33 -22.63 2.58
N ALA A 151 1.09 -22.30 1.51
CA ALA A 151 1.56 -20.94 1.26
C ALA A 151 0.39 -19.94 1.12
N PHE A 152 -0.65 -20.29 0.36
CA PHE A 152 -1.86 -19.45 0.25
C PHE A 152 -2.57 -19.28 1.59
N GLN A 153 -2.72 -20.35 2.36
CA GLN A 153 -3.32 -20.28 3.70
C GLN A 153 -2.52 -19.38 4.63
N ILE A 154 -1.19 -19.50 4.66
CA ILE A 154 -0.32 -18.67 5.50
C ILE A 154 -0.41 -17.21 5.07
N ALA A 155 -0.39 -16.93 3.76
CA ALA A 155 -0.41 -15.56 3.23
C ALA A 155 -1.58 -14.74 3.75
N VAL A 156 -2.77 -15.34 3.89
CA VAL A 156 -4.00 -14.66 4.33
C VAL A 156 -4.31 -14.81 5.81
N SER A 157 -3.64 -15.72 6.55
CA SER A 157 -4.01 -15.99 7.95
C SER A 157 -3.40 -15.00 8.93
N GLY A 158 -4.16 -14.62 9.97
CA GLY A 158 -3.74 -13.61 10.95
C GLY A 158 -3.43 -12.28 10.26
N ARG A 159 -2.29 -11.66 10.59
CA ARG A 159 -1.76 -10.53 9.82
C ARG A 159 -1.33 -11.03 8.44
N PRO A 160 -1.93 -10.56 7.32
CA PRO A 160 -1.54 -11.01 5.99
C PRO A 160 -0.07 -10.69 5.67
N GLY A 161 0.49 -11.37 4.67
CA GLY A 161 1.86 -11.10 4.23
C GLY A 161 2.38 -12.10 3.21
N PRO A 162 3.58 -11.87 2.66
CA PRO A 162 4.16 -12.67 1.60
C PRO A 162 4.69 -14.03 2.09
N VAL A 163 4.61 -15.01 1.20
CA VAL A 163 5.20 -16.34 1.35
C VAL A 163 5.98 -16.68 0.09
N LEU A 164 7.19 -17.25 0.26
CA LEU A 164 8.01 -17.72 -0.86
C LEU A 164 7.91 -19.24 -0.98
N VAL A 165 7.81 -19.74 -2.22
CA VAL A 165 7.91 -21.17 -2.55
C VAL A 165 8.98 -21.35 -3.60
N ASP A 166 10.12 -21.87 -3.19
CA ASP A 166 11.28 -22.16 -4.04
C ASP A 166 11.26 -23.62 -4.47
N ILE A 167 11.31 -23.90 -5.78
CA ILE A 167 11.05 -25.22 -6.34
C ILE A 167 12.25 -25.68 -7.17
N THR A 168 12.90 -26.77 -6.78
CA THR A 168 14.01 -27.32 -7.55
C THR A 168 13.55 -27.81 -8.94
N LYS A 169 14.47 -27.77 -9.90
CA LYS A 169 14.17 -28.13 -11.29
C LYS A 169 13.70 -29.59 -11.44
N ASP A 170 14.31 -30.51 -10.70
CA ASP A 170 13.93 -31.93 -10.69
C ASP A 170 12.57 -32.15 -10.03
N ALA A 171 12.17 -31.37 -9.01
CA ALA A 171 10.83 -31.42 -8.46
C ALA A 171 9.76 -30.95 -9.47
N GLN A 172 10.08 -29.99 -10.35
CA GLN A 172 9.19 -29.57 -11.44
C GLN A 172 9.07 -30.64 -12.53
N GLN A 173 10.15 -31.39 -12.81
CA GLN A 173 10.24 -32.39 -13.87
C GLN A 173 9.73 -33.77 -13.43
N GLY A 174 9.81 -34.08 -12.14
CA GLY A 174 9.28 -35.32 -11.56
C GLY A 174 7.78 -35.47 -11.76
N THR A 175 7.24 -36.66 -11.49
CA THR A 175 5.80 -36.92 -11.60
C THR A 175 5.23 -37.44 -10.29
N ALA A 176 4.02 -36.99 -9.93
CA ALA A 176 3.29 -37.49 -8.78
C ALA A 176 1.80 -37.62 -9.08
N ILE A 177 1.07 -38.29 -8.20
CA ILE A 177 -0.39 -38.31 -8.26
C ILE A 177 -0.90 -36.98 -7.68
N PHE A 178 -1.62 -36.24 -8.49
CA PHE A 178 -2.27 -34.98 -8.10
C PHE A 178 -3.73 -35.23 -7.74
N ASP A 179 -4.10 -34.84 -6.54
CA ASP A 179 -5.46 -34.76 -6.04
C ASP A 179 -5.57 -33.46 -5.22
N PHE A 180 -6.26 -32.46 -5.76
CA PHE A 180 -6.39 -31.17 -5.11
C PHE A 180 -7.12 -31.28 -3.77
N ALA A 181 -8.15 -32.14 -3.67
CA ALA A 181 -8.91 -32.31 -2.44
C ALA A 181 -8.11 -33.00 -1.33
N ALA A 182 -7.24 -33.96 -1.71
CA ALA A 182 -6.36 -34.65 -0.78
C ALA A 182 -5.13 -33.83 -0.38
N ALA A 183 -4.67 -32.92 -1.22
CA ALA A 183 -3.55 -32.00 -0.95
C ALA A 183 -3.94 -30.92 0.08
N LYS A 184 -4.44 -31.34 1.25
CA LYS A 184 -4.85 -30.39 2.30
C LYS A 184 -3.65 -29.67 2.87
N PRO A 185 -3.73 -28.33 3.05
CA PRO A 185 -2.73 -27.61 3.80
C PRO A 185 -2.66 -28.17 5.23
N ARG A 186 -1.47 -28.18 5.80
CA ARG A 186 -1.35 -28.52 7.24
C ARG A 186 -2.18 -27.51 8.05
N PRO A 187 -2.84 -27.92 9.14
CA PRO A 187 -3.55 -26.99 9.97
C PRO A 187 -2.58 -25.89 10.45
N TYR A 188 -2.60 -24.75 9.79
CA TYR A 188 -1.90 -23.57 10.25
C TYR A 188 -2.78 -22.96 11.34
N ARG A 189 -2.34 -23.08 12.55
CA ARG A 189 -2.89 -22.29 13.63
C ARG A 189 -1.96 -21.07 13.74
N PRO A 190 -2.35 -19.89 13.22
CA PRO A 190 -1.79 -18.68 13.76
C PRO A 190 -1.92 -18.81 15.27
N HIS A 191 -1.01 -18.23 16.05
CA HIS A 191 -1.10 -18.25 17.53
C HIS A 191 -2.56 -18.37 17.96
N PRO A 192 -2.89 -19.24 18.93
CA PRO A 192 -4.28 -19.50 19.29
C PRO A 192 -4.97 -18.14 19.29
N MET A 193 -5.94 -17.96 18.39
CA MET A 193 -6.71 -16.71 18.35
C MET A 193 -7.16 -16.52 19.79
N LEU A 194 -6.51 -15.59 20.47
CA LEU A 194 -6.87 -15.27 21.84
C LEU A 194 -8.31 -14.81 21.72
N ARG A 195 -9.24 -15.64 22.16
CA ARG A 195 -10.63 -15.22 22.25
C ARG A 195 -10.60 -13.98 23.11
N VAL A 196 -11.08 -12.87 22.58
CA VAL A 196 -11.13 -11.63 23.34
C VAL A 196 -11.95 -11.92 24.59
N GLU A 197 -11.35 -11.74 25.74
CA GLU A 197 -12.02 -12.00 27.02
C GLU A 197 -13.10 -10.93 27.23
N ASP A 198 -14.25 -11.35 27.77
CA ASP A 198 -15.35 -10.45 28.13
C ASP A 198 -14.89 -9.29 29.02
N SER A 199 -13.96 -9.55 29.94
CA SER A 199 -13.36 -8.54 30.82
C SER A 199 -12.65 -7.42 30.05
N GLY A 200 -11.94 -7.73 28.96
CA GLY A 200 -11.29 -6.74 28.09
C GLY A 200 -12.31 -5.91 27.32
N LEU A 201 -13.36 -6.53 26.81
CA LEU A 201 -14.46 -5.84 26.13
C LEU A 201 -15.21 -4.90 27.08
N ASP A 202 -15.48 -5.33 28.31
CA ASP A 202 -16.16 -4.50 29.32
C ASP A 202 -15.29 -3.30 29.74
N GLN A 203 -13.98 -3.50 29.94
CA GLN A 203 -13.02 -2.42 30.20
C GLN A 203 -12.97 -1.41 29.07
N ALA A 204 -12.92 -1.88 27.81
CA ALA A 204 -12.92 -1.01 26.65
C ALA A 204 -14.22 -0.18 26.57
N ALA A 205 -15.38 -0.81 26.75
CA ALA A 205 -16.67 -0.13 26.76
C ALA A 205 -16.78 0.90 27.90
N GLU A 206 -16.21 0.60 29.08
CA GLU A 206 -16.17 1.54 30.21
C GLU A 206 -15.29 2.75 29.91
N LEU A 207 -14.11 2.55 29.33
CA LEU A 207 -13.24 3.66 28.90
C LEU A 207 -13.94 4.55 27.87
N ILE A 208 -14.61 3.95 26.88
CA ILE A 208 -15.37 4.70 25.86
C ILE A 208 -16.50 5.52 26.50
N ARG A 209 -17.24 4.93 27.44
CA ARG A 209 -18.35 5.60 28.15
C ARG A 209 -17.87 6.83 28.91
N ASN A 210 -16.72 6.75 29.56
CA ASN A 210 -16.21 7.78 30.47
C ASN A 210 -15.35 8.85 29.79
N ALA A 211 -14.92 8.61 28.54
CA ALA A 211 -14.05 9.54 27.80
C ALA A 211 -14.77 10.85 27.46
N LYS A 212 -14.08 11.97 27.60
CA LYS A 212 -14.59 13.30 27.22
C LYS A 212 -14.04 13.74 25.87
N ARG A 213 -12.84 13.32 25.51
CA ARG A 213 -12.11 13.71 24.29
C ARG A 213 -11.55 12.47 23.58
N PRO A 214 -12.38 11.48 23.23
CA PRO A 214 -11.89 10.28 22.53
C PRO A 214 -11.58 10.57 21.08
N VAL A 215 -10.64 9.80 20.52
CA VAL A 215 -10.32 9.77 19.07
C VAL A 215 -10.16 8.32 18.64
N ILE A 216 -10.78 7.93 17.53
CA ILE A 216 -10.50 6.66 16.85
C ILE A 216 -9.32 6.89 15.90
N LEU A 217 -8.38 5.94 15.89
CA LEU A 217 -7.26 5.89 14.96
C LEU A 217 -7.46 4.67 14.05
N ALA A 218 -7.78 4.90 12.78
CA ALA A 218 -8.05 3.83 11.83
C ALA A 218 -6.85 3.58 10.91
N GLY A 219 -6.35 2.35 10.91
CA GLY A 219 -5.24 1.91 10.06
C GLY A 219 -5.68 0.97 8.94
N HIS A 220 -4.69 0.37 8.26
CA HIS A 220 -4.90 -0.56 7.15
C HIS A 220 -5.78 -1.76 7.53
N GLY A 221 -5.67 -2.24 8.76
CA GLY A 221 -6.47 -3.37 9.27
C GLY A 221 -7.98 -3.16 9.18
N VAL A 222 -8.47 -1.91 9.11
CA VAL A 222 -9.90 -1.62 8.89
C VAL A 222 -10.35 -2.10 7.51
N SER A 223 -9.57 -1.83 6.48
CA SER A 223 -9.85 -2.26 5.11
C SER A 223 -9.59 -3.76 4.92
N GLU A 224 -8.53 -4.31 5.53
CA GLU A 224 -8.16 -5.72 5.37
C GLU A 224 -9.15 -6.67 6.05
N SER A 225 -9.66 -6.33 7.23
CA SER A 225 -10.69 -7.11 7.93
C SER A 225 -12.12 -6.87 7.39
N GLY A 226 -12.31 -5.87 6.50
CA GLY A 226 -13.64 -5.46 6.05
C GLY A 226 -14.50 -4.84 7.15
N ALA A 227 -13.88 -4.21 8.17
CA ALA A 227 -14.54 -3.68 9.38
C ALA A 227 -15.04 -2.24 9.24
N MET A 228 -15.10 -1.66 8.02
CA MET A 228 -15.46 -0.26 7.80
C MET A 228 -16.82 0.10 8.43
N GLU A 229 -17.82 -0.75 8.26
CA GLU A 229 -19.16 -0.52 8.82
C GLU A 229 -19.16 -0.55 10.35
N GLN A 230 -18.41 -1.49 10.94
CA GLN A 230 -18.32 -1.62 12.41
C GLN A 230 -17.59 -0.42 13.02
N VAL A 231 -16.50 0.03 12.40
CA VAL A 231 -15.77 1.24 12.83
C VAL A 231 -16.64 2.48 12.69
N ARG A 232 -17.37 2.60 11.58
CA ARG A 232 -18.34 3.67 11.37
C ARG A 232 -19.43 3.66 12.44
N THR A 233 -20.04 2.51 12.71
CA THR A 233 -21.05 2.35 13.75
C THR A 233 -20.52 2.76 15.12
N LEU A 234 -19.27 2.41 15.46
CA LEU A 234 -18.63 2.85 16.70
C LEU A 234 -18.50 4.38 16.75
N ALA A 235 -17.98 4.99 15.69
CA ALA A 235 -17.80 6.44 15.59
C ALA A 235 -19.13 7.19 15.72
N GLU A 236 -20.15 6.80 14.96
CA GLU A 236 -21.47 7.44 14.96
C GLU A 236 -22.21 7.26 16.29
N ARG A 237 -22.24 6.04 16.84
CA ARG A 237 -22.94 5.74 18.11
C ARG A 237 -22.32 6.48 19.29
N ALA A 238 -21.02 6.51 19.37
CA ALA A 238 -20.31 7.15 20.47
C ALA A 238 -19.87 8.58 20.15
N GLN A 239 -20.22 9.13 18.97
CA GLN A 239 -19.86 10.48 18.52
C GLN A 239 -18.35 10.74 18.72
N ILE A 240 -17.52 9.84 18.15
CA ILE A 240 -16.06 9.88 18.29
C ILE A 240 -15.45 10.27 16.94
N PRO A 241 -14.70 11.37 16.87
CA PRO A 241 -13.98 11.74 15.66
C PRO A 241 -12.84 10.77 15.37
N MET A 242 -12.47 10.66 14.08
CA MET A 242 -11.53 9.64 13.58
C MET A 242 -10.37 10.28 12.80
N GLY A 243 -9.14 9.90 13.15
CA GLY A 243 -7.96 10.12 12.34
C GLY A 243 -7.58 8.85 11.57
N LEU A 244 -7.14 9.01 10.33
CA LEU A 244 -6.78 7.91 9.43
C LEU A 244 -5.26 7.86 9.23
N SER A 245 -4.65 6.67 9.29
CA SER A 245 -3.28 6.52 8.81
C SER A 245 -3.24 6.60 7.28
N LEU A 246 -2.06 6.76 6.67
CA LEU A 246 -1.89 6.77 5.22
C LEU A 246 -2.60 5.56 4.56
N LEU A 247 -2.37 4.34 5.06
CA LEU A 247 -3.02 3.12 4.56
C LEU A 247 -4.47 2.93 5.07
N GLY A 248 -4.95 3.80 5.93
CA GLY A 248 -6.34 3.86 6.39
C GLY A 248 -7.23 4.79 5.57
N LEU A 249 -6.64 5.59 4.67
CA LEU A 249 -7.40 6.48 3.80
C LEU A 249 -8.38 5.68 2.93
N GLY A 250 -9.61 6.20 2.76
CA GLY A 250 -10.69 5.51 2.08
C GLY A 250 -11.49 4.52 2.95
N ALA A 251 -11.03 4.19 4.17
CA ALA A 251 -11.76 3.31 5.09
C ALA A 251 -12.98 4.00 5.76
N PHE A 252 -13.05 5.32 5.69
CA PHE A 252 -14.16 6.12 6.22
C PHE A 252 -14.48 7.26 5.27
N PRO A 253 -15.78 7.58 5.04
CA PRO A 253 -16.15 8.60 4.06
C PRO A 253 -15.48 9.96 4.33
N PRO A 254 -14.85 10.58 3.33
CA PRO A 254 -14.07 11.80 3.52
C PRO A 254 -14.92 13.02 3.93
N TRP A 255 -16.21 12.98 3.63
CA TRP A 255 -17.16 14.07 3.92
C TRP A 255 -17.90 13.91 5.25
N ASP A 256 -17.71 12.79 5.93
CA ASP A 256 -18.34 12.57 7.23
C ASP A 256 -17.81 13.59 8.26
N PRO A 257 -18.67 14.27 9.03
CA PRO A 257 -18.21 15.24 10.03
C PRO A 257 -17.28 14.66 11.11
N LEU A 258 -17.30 13.35 11.30
CA LEU A 258 -16.41 12.65 12.23
C LEU A 258 -15.05 12.29 11.60
N ASN A 259 -14.89 12.41 10.27
CA ASN A 259 -13.61 12.19 9.60
C ASN A 259 -12.73 13.44 9.76
N LEU A 260 -11.64 13.30 10.50
CA LEU A 260 -10.67 14.38 10.71
C LEU A 260 -9.62 14.46 9.60
N GLY A 261 -9.45 13.40 8.79
CA GLY A 261 -8.40 13.31 7.78
C GLY A 261 -7.19 12.49 8.24
N MET A 262 -6.07 12.67 7.55
CA MET A 262 -4.84 11.91 7.80
C MET A 262 -4.13 12.37 9.08
N MET A 263 -3.58 11.41 9.84
CA MET A 263 -2.74 11.62 11.02
C MET A 263 -1.25 11.38 10.72
N GLY A 264 -0.39 11.86 11.59
CA GLY A 264 1.06 11.56 11.59
C GLY A 264 1.91 12.66 10.97
N MET A 265 3.11 12.31 10.50
CA MET A 265 4.18 13.23 10.09
C MET A 265 3.73 14.30 9.09
N HIS A 266 3.00 13.92 8.08
CA HIS A 266 2.41 14.80 7.06
C HIS A 266 0.88 14.86 7.15
N GLY A 267 0.33 14.44 8.30
CA GLY A 267 -1.09 14.48 8.59
C GLY A 267 -1.55 15.90 8.91
N GLU A 268 -2.87 16.06 8.96
CA GLU A 268 -3.51 17.33 9.23
C GLU A 268 -3.18 17.85 10.63
N ALA A 269 -2.86 19.13 10.73
CA ALA A 269 -2.46 19.73 12.01
C ALA A 269 -3.51 19.57 13.11
N TRP A 270 -4.79 19.71 12.77
CA TRP A 270 -5.90 19.52 13.72
C TRP A 270 -6.06 18.08 14.18
N VAL A 271 -5.75 17.08 13.33
CA VAL A 271 -5.78 15.66 13.71
C VAL A 271 -4.69 15.37 14.74
N ASN A 272 -3.48 15.82 14.48
CA ASN A 272 -2.36 15.65 15.40
C ASN A 272 -2.59 16.35 16.73
N HIS A 273 -3.19 17.54 16.72
CA HIS A 273 -3.62 18.22 17.94
C HIS A 273 -4.70 17.45 18.69
N ALA A 274 -5.71 16.92 17.97
CA ALA A 274 -6.76 16.12 18.59
C ALA A 274 -6.20 14.88 19.28
N ILE A 275 -5.22 14.20 18.66
CA ILE A 275 -4.53 13.05 19.24
C ILE A 275 -3.81 13.44 20.54
N GLN A 276 -3.08 14.54 20.54
CA GLN A 276 -2.31 14.99 21.72
C GLN A 276 -3.20 15.47 22.87
N GLU A 277 -4.38 16.01 22.57
CA GLU A 277 -5.36 16.47 23.59
C GLU A 277 -6.38 15.42 23.98
N ALA A 278 -6.39 14.26 23.33
CA ALA A 278 -7.29 13.17 23.65
C ALA A 278 -7.11 12.66 25.09
N ASP A 279 -8.21 12.20 25.70
CA ASP A 279 -8.18 11.43 26.96
C ASP A 279 -8.36 9.93 26.71
N LEU A 280 -8.78 9.55 25.50
CA LEU A 280 -8.86 8.16 25.03
C LEU A 280 -8.49 8.05 23.55
N LEU A 281 -7.60 7.14 23.21
CA LEU A 281 -7.34 6.70 21.84
C LEU A 281 -7.87 5.28 21.65
N ILE A 282 -8.56 5.04 20.54
CA ILE A 282 -9.03 3.71 20.13
C ILE A 282 -8.35 3.38 18.80
N ALA A 283 -7.26 2.61 18.87
CA ALA A 283 -6.49 2.23 17.70
C ALA A 283 -7.08 0.96 17.08
N CYS A 284 -7.51 1.07 15.82
CA CYS A 284 -8.17 0.03 15.05
C CYS A 284 -7.28 -0.42 13.89
N GLY A 285 -6.66 -1.60 14.00
CA GLY A 285 -5.85 -2.21 12.94
C GLY A 285 -4.69 -1.32 12.48
N MET A 286 -3.90 -0.80 13.41
CA MET A 286 -2.71 0.03 13.17
C MET A 286 -1.61 -0.29 14.16
N ARG A 287 -0.34 -0.09 13.76
CA ARG A 287 0.84 -0.56 14.51
C ARG A 287 1.62 0.53 15.28
N PHE A 288 1.14 1.75 15.37
CA PHE A 288 1.83 2.87 16.03
C PHE A 288 3.29 3.05 15.56
N ASP A 289 3.52 3.10 14.24
CA ASP A 289 4.85 3.35 13.69
C ASP A 289 5.29 4.81 13.88
N ASP A 290 6.57 5.06 13.62
CA ASP A 290 7.21 6.36 13.83
C ASP A 290 6.63 7.49 12.97
N ARG A 291 6.05 7.16 11.81
CA ARG A 291 5.38 8.12 10.93
C ARG A 291 4.05 8.62 11.50
N VAL A 292 3.41 7.81 12.35
CA VAL A 292 2.17 8.17 13.04
C VAL A 292 2.45 8.80 14.40
N THR A 293 3.41 8.29 15.15
CA THR A 293 3.62 8.70 16.55
C THR A 293 4.54 9.89 16.74
N GLY A 294 5.47 10.13 15.79
CA GLY A 294 6.63 10.93 16.11
C GLY A 294 7.37 10.34 17.31
N THR A 295 7.85 11.18 18.23
CA THR A 295 8.51 10.73 19.47
C THR A 295 7.53 10.01 20.39
N THR A 296 7.73 8.72 20.59
CA THR A 296 6.83 7.86 21.40
C THR A 296 6.69 8.32 22.85
N ALA A 297 7.73 8.92 23.43
CA ALA A 297 7.73 9.42 24.81
C ALA A 297 6.70 10.55 25.05
N THR A 298 6.37 11.32 24.02
CA THR A 298 5.44 12.46 24.08
C THR A 298 4.10 12.19 23.42
N TYR A 299 3.91 10.99 22.85
CA TYR A 299 2.72 10.65 22.09
C TYR A 299 1.51 10.43 22.99
N ALA A 300 0.52 11.33 22.89
CA ALA A 300 -0.78 11.24 23.56
C ALA A 300 -0.67 10.83 25.03
N THR A 301 0.19 11.50 25.80
CA THR A 301 0.50 11.15 27.20
C THR A 301 -0.69 11.31 28.14
N LYS A 302 -1.70 12.11 27.76
CA LYS A 302 -2.94 12.33 28.52
C LYS A 302 -3.96 11.21 28.30
N ALA A 303 -3.82 10.41 27.22
CA ALA A 303 -4.83 9.48 26.77
C ALA A 303 -4.62 8.08 27.33
N LYS A 304 -5.70 7.46 27.80
CA LYS A 304 -5.83 5.99 27.84
C LYS A 304 -5.86 5.43 26.44
N LYS A 305 -5.45 4.18 26.25
CA LYS A 305 -5.31 3.59 24.92
C LYS A 305 -5.95 2.20 24.86
N ILE A 306 -6.88 2.02 23.92
CA ILE A 306 -7.42 0.73 23.52
C ILE A 306 -6.76 0.37 22.18
N HIS A 307 -6.20 -0.83 22.07
CA HIS A 307 -5.59 -1.31 20.82
C HIS A 307 -6.29 -2.59 20.37
N ILE A 308 -6.94 -2.53 19.21
CA ILE A 308 -7.58 -3.68 18.54
C ILE A 308 -6.69 -4.07 17.38
N GLU A 309 -6.04 -5.25 17.49
CA GLU A 309 -5.00 -5.68 16.56
C GLU A 309 -5.00 -7.20 16.38
N VAL A 310 -4.80 -7.66 15.15
CA VAL A 310 -4.76 -9.09 14.82
C VAL A 310 -3.42 -9.73 15.19
N ASP A 311 -2.34 -8.95 15.20
CA ASP A 311 -0.99 -9.41 15.52
C ASP A 311 -0.63 -9.11 16.97
N PRO A 312 -0.56 -10.14 17.86
CA PRO A 312 -0.20 -9.92 19.26
C PRO A 312 1.20 -9.32 19.43
N ALA A 313 2.10 -9.46 18.45
CA ALA A 313 3.45 -8.89 18.51
C ALA A 313 3.47 -7.35 18.42
N GLU A 314 2.41 -6.73 17.90
CA GLU A 314 2.29 -5.26 17.85
C GLU A 314 1.80 -4.67 19.18
N ILE A 315 1.22 -5.47 20.08
CA ILE A 315 0.73 -5.00 21.38
C ILE A 315 1.89 -4.58 22.27
N ASN A 316 1.85 -3.35 22.77
CA ASN A 316 2.87 -2.76 23.63
C ASN A 316 4.29 -2.66 23.01
N LYS A 317 4.41 -2.83 21.71
CA LYS A 317 5.70 -2.77 20.99
C LYS A 317 6.29 -1.35 21.00
N ASN A 318 5.56 -0.40 20.46
CA ASN A 318 5.99 1.00 20.37
C ASN A 318 5.31 1.89 21.42
N ILE A 319 4.02 1.69 21.65
CA ILE A 319 3.20 2.47 22.59
C ILE A 319 2.57 1.50 23.59
N LYS A 320 2.64 1.86 24.88
CA LYS A 320 1.93 1.11 25.94
C LYS A 320 0.43 1.38 25.87
N VAL A 321 -0.37 0.32 25.98
CA VAL A 321 -1.83 0.41 25.91
C VAL A 321 -2.46 -0.05 27.23
N ASP A 322 -3.62 0.51 27.55
CA ASP A 322 -4.36 0.18 28.78
C ASP A 322 -5.24 -1.07 28.56
N VAL A 323 -5.81 -1.21 27.37
CA VAL A 323 -6.62 -2.38 26.98
C VAL A 323 -6.16 -2.88 25.62
N ALA A 324 -5.81 -4.16 25.54
CA ALA A 324 -5.48 -4.85 24.30
C ALA A 324 -6.60 -5.84 23.94
N LEU A 325 -7.15 -5.73 22.74
CA LEU A 325 -8.14 -6.63 22.18
C LEU A 325 -7.52 -7.32 20.95
N VAL A 326 -6.94 -8.50 21.17
CA VAL A 326 -6.23 -9.23 20.11
C VAL A 326 -7.20 -10.12 19.35
N GLY A 327 -7.37 -9.85 18.04
CA GLY A 327 -8.26 -10.60 17.18
C GLY A 327 -8.52 -9.88 15.85
N ASP A 328 -9.29 -10.51 14.97
CA ASP A 328 -9.80 -9.85 13.77
C ASP A 328 -10.64 -8.63 14.18
N LEU A 329 -10.37 -7.49 13.54
CA LEU A 329 -10.98 -6.22 13.93
C LEU A 329 -12.51 -6.26 13.82
N ARG A 330 -13.04 -6.87 12.77
CA ARG A 330 -14.49 -6.98 12.56
C ARG A 330 -15.13 -7.83 13.67
N ASP A 331 -14.56 -9.00 13.94
CA ASP A 331 -15.06 -9.92 14.95
C ASP A 331 -15.02 -9.30 16.36
N VAL A 332 -13.96 -8.56 16.67
CA VAL A 332 -13.81 -7.83 17.93
C VAL A 332 -14.85 -6.72 18.06
N LEU A 333 -15.02 -5.92 17.01
CA LEU A 333 -15.99 -4.82 17.04
C LEU A 333 -17.44 -5.31 17.08
N GLU A 334 -17.79 -6.44 16.45
CA GLU A 334 -19.10 -7.05 16.55
C GLU A 334 -19.44 -7.45 18.02
N GLN A 335 -18.44 -7.83 18.80
CA GLN A 335 -18.61 -8.14 20.24
C GLN A 335 -18.57 -6.90 21.13
N LEU A 336 -17.82 -5.85 20.76
CA LEU A 336 -17.68 -4.61 21.54
C LEU A 336 -18.89 -3.69 21.38
N LEU A 337 -19.41 -3.53 20.15
CA LEU A 337 -20.48 -2.58 19.81
C LEU A 337 -21.74 -2.71 20.70
N PRO A 338 -22.26 -3.91 21.04
CA PRO A 338 -23.41 -4.03 21.92
C PRO A 338 -23.20 -3.46 23.33
N ARG A 339 -21.93 -3.33 23.77
CA ARG A 339 -21.54 -2.84 25.11
C ARG A 339 -21.32 -1.32 25.15
N VAL A 340 -21.19 -0.69 23.99
CA VAL A 340 -20.91 0.75 23.85
C VAL A 340 -22.23 1.54 23.85
N PRO A 341 -22.47 2.41 24.85
CA PRO A 341 -23.66 3.27 24.86
C PRO A 341 -23.51 4.43 23.88
N GLY A 342 -24.63 5.01 23.48
CA GLY A 342 -24.65 6.32 22.84
C GLY A 342 -24.11 7.41 23.78
N ARG A 343 -23.44 8.40 23.24
CA ARG A 343 -22.94 9.56 24.00
C ARG A 343 -23.01 10.83 23.15
N ASP A 344 -22.90 11.99 23.81
CA ASP A 344 -22.78 13.28 23.14
C ASP A 344 -21.29 13.69 23.04
N GLY A 345 -20.79 13.82 21.83
CA GLY A 345 -19.44 14.26 21.50
C GLY A 345 -19.34 15.71 20.99
N SER A 346 -20.45 16.43 20.93
CA SER A 346 -20.56 17.73 20.26
C SER A 346 -19.55 18.78 20.75
N ALA A 347 -19.31 18.84 22.06
CA ALA A 347 -18.34 19.78 22.63
C ALA A 347 -16.91 19.53 22.16
N TRP A 348 -16.52 18.25 22.06
CA TRP A 348 -15.18 17.88 21.58
C TRP A 348 -15.01 18.14 20.09
N ILE A 349 -16.01 17.75 19.28
CA ILE A 349 -16.04 18.01 17.84
C ILE A 349 -15.96 19.52 17.55
N LYS A 350 -16.70 20.34 18.33
CA LYS A 350 -16.63 21.80 18.22
C LYS A 350 -15.23 22.34 18.52
N THR A 351 -14.56 21.80 19.52
CA THR A 351 -13.17 22.18 19.84
C THR A 351 -12.23 21.86 18.69
N ILE A 352 -12.30 20.66 18.11
CA ILE A 352 -11.47 20.27 16.95
C ILE A 352 -11.75 21.18 15.75
N ASN A 353 -13.00 21.46 15.46
CA ASN A 353 -13.38 22.33 14.34
C ASN A 353 -12.86 23.78 14.51
N SER A 354 -12.70 24.28 15.73
CA SER A 354 -12.09 25.59 15.95
C SER A 354 -10.59 25.61 15.61
N ILE A 355 -9.88 24.49 15.85
CA ILE A 355 -8.48 24.35 15.47
C ILE A 355 -8.36 24.19 13.94
N LYS A 356 -9.27 23.44 13.31
CA LYS A 356 -9.30 23.24 11.87
C LYS A 356 -9.38 24.55 11.08
N GLY A 357 -10.10 25.55 11.60
CA GLY A 357 -10.27 26.86 10.95
C GLY A 357 -8.96 27.56 10.63
N ASP A 358 -7.99 27.59 11.56
CA ASP A 358 -6.66 28.17 11.33
C ASP A 358 -5.85 27.39 10.28
N ALA A 359 -5.91 26.06 10.32
CA ALA A 359 -5.18 25.23 9.37
C ALA A 359 -5.69 25.37 7.93
N SER A 360 -7.00 25.53 7.74
CA SER A 360 -7.60 25.68 6.40
C SER A 360 -7.21 26.99 5.70
N VAL A 361 -6.83 28.02 6.43
CA VAL A 361 -6.32 29.28 5.87
C VAL A 361 -4.96 29.09 5.19
N ARG A 362 -4.18 28.13 5.65
CA ARG A 362 -2.83 27.83 5.13
C ARG A 362 -2.82 26.75 4.05
N ASP A 363 -3.98 26.34 3.60
CA ASP A 363 -4.12 25.29 2.57
C ASP A 363 -3.83 25.88 1.19
N ILE A 364 -2.83 25.32 0.50
CA ILE A 364 -2.39 25.81 -0.82
C ILE A 364 -3.51 25.82 -1.88
N LYS A 365 -4.47 24.86 -1.80
CA LYS A 365 -5.58 24.82 -2.76
C LYS A 365 -6.47 26.04 -2.72
N ASN A 366 -6.51 26.76 -1.58
CA ASN A 366 -7.30 27.95 -1.37
C ASN A 366 -6.57 29.24 -1.75
N LEU A 367 -5.28 29.15 -2.13
CA LEU A 367 -4.51 30.31 -2.56
C LEU A 367 -4.84 30.69 -3.99
N PRO A 368 -4.73 31.97 -4.37
CA PRO A 368 -4.88 32.42 -5.74
C PRO A 368 -3.92 31.71 -6.69
N ASP A 369 -4.32 31.58 -7.94
CA ASP A 369 -3.43 31.13 -9.02
C ASP A 369 -2.43 32.25 -9.32
N ASP A 370 -1.16 32.00 -9.09
CA ASP A 370 -0.04 32.92 -9.29
C ASP A 370 0.74 32.62 -10.58
N GLY A 371 0.23 31.70 -11.41
CA GLY A 371 0.86 31.25 -12.66
C GLY A 371 1.81 30.08 -12.50
N HIS A 372 2.12 29.62 -11.27
CA HIS A 372 2.86 28.40 -11.01
C HIS A 372 1.95 27.18 -10.96
N LEU A 373 2.46 26.02 -11.38
CA LEU A 373 1.78 24.75 -11.22
C LEU A 373 2.26 24.05 -9.96
N TYR A 374 1.42 23.95 -8.93
CA TYR A 374 1.71 23.22 -7.71
C TYR A 374 1.16 21.81 -7.77
N ALA A 375 1.90 20.84 -7.22
CA ALA A 375 1.46 19.44 -7.16
C ALA A 375 0.12 19.29 -6.40
N ALA A 376 -0.08 20.04 -5.34
CA ALA A 376 -1.34 20.06 -4.58
C ALA A 376 -2.55 20.45 -5.45
N HIS A 377 -2.37 21.41 -6.37
CA HIS A 377 -3.41 21.78 -7.34
C HIS A 377 -3.72 20.64 -8.31
N VAL A 378 -2.67 19.94 -8.79
CA VAL A 378 -2.84 18.76 -9.69
C VAL A 378 -3.65 17.68 -8.99
N MET A 379 -3.32 17.34 -7.74
CA MET A 379 -4.03 16.30 -6.96
C MET A 379 -5.48 16.69 -6.70
N HIS A 380 -5.73 17.92 -6.28
CA HIS A 380 -7.08 18.41 -6.05
C HIS A 380 -7.95 18.43 -7.32
N ASP A 381 -7.38 18.87 -8.45
CA ASP A 381 -8.11 18.89 -9.72
C ASP A 381 -8.32 17.46 -10.25
N LEU A 382 -7.35 16.55 -10.10
CA LEU A 382 -7.50 15.13 -10.41
C LEU A 382 -8.65 14.50 -9.59
N TRP A 383 -8.66 14.73 -8.27
CA TRP A 383 -9.76 14.28 -7.42
C TRP A 383 -11.11 14.80 -7.91
N ARG A 384 -11.23 16.11 -8.14
CA ARG A 384 -12.48 16.74 -8.56
C ARG A 384 -13.01 16.15 -9.87
N ILE A 385 -12.13 15.84 -10.82
CA ILE A 385 -12.51 15.33 -12.14
C ILE A 385 -12.87 13.84 -12.06
N THR A 386 -12.17 13.05 -11.25
CA THR A 386 -12.43 11.60 -11.07
C THR A 386 -13.55 11.33 -10.07
N GLY A 387 -13.96 12.33 -9.28
CA GLY A 387 -14.95 12.19 -8.22
C GLY A 387 -14.50 11.26 -7.08
N GLY A 388 -13.20 11.08 -6.87
CA GLY A 388 -12.65 10.21 -5.82
C GLY A 388 -12.84 8.70 -6.04
N ASN A 389 -13.30 8.28 -7.23
CA ASN A 389 -13.66 6.89 -7.52
C ASN A 389 -12.59 6.10 -8.28
N ALA A 390 -11.52 6.74 -8.74
CA ALA A 390 -10.41 6.07 -9.39
C ALA A 390 -9.54 5.33 -8.37
N ILE A 391 -8.91 4.24 -8.81
CA ILE A 391 -7.80 3.64 -8.09
C ILE A 391 -6.57 4.50 -8.38
N VAL A 392 -6.02 5.14 -7.36
CA VAL A 392 -4.79 5.91 -7.45
C VAL A 392 -3.66 5.12 -6.84
N VAL A 393 -2.62 4.90 -7.63
CA VAL A 393 -1.41 4.18 -7.21
C VAL A 393 -0.28 5.17 -7.14
N THR A 394 0.19 5.46 -5.93
CA THR A 394 1.27 6.45 -5.74
C THR A 394 2.63 5.79 -5.66
N ASP A 395 3.62 6.46 -6.22
CA ASP A 395 5.03 6.25 -5.89
C ASP A 395 5.37 6.96 -4.58
N VAL A 396 6.63 6.92 -4.16
CA VAL A 396 7.05 7.42 -2.85
C VAL A 396 7.81 8.73 -2.98
N GLY A 397 7.36 9.74 -2.24
CA GLY A 397 7.95 11.08 -2.22
C GLY A 397 6.92 12.16 -1.84
N GLN A 398 7.21 13.42 -2.19
CA GLN A 398 6.29 14.53 -1.95
C GLN A 398 4.92 14.32 -2.60
N HIS A 399 4.90 13.81 -3.83
CA HIS A 399 3.68 13.53 -4.59
C HIS A 399 2.74 12.54 -3.88
N GLN A 400 3.29 11.56 -3.14
CA GLN A 400 2.54 10.63 -2.31
C GLN A 400 1.79 11.37 -1.19
N MET A 401 2.47 12.32 -0.55
CA MET A 401 1.88 13.07 0.55
C MET A 401 0.85 14.08 0.05
N TRP A 402 1.11 14.78 -1.06
CA TRP A 402 0.11 15.67 -1.66
C TRP A 402 -1.11 14.90 -2.16
N GLU A 403 -0.92 13.70 -2.71
CA GLU A 403 -2.04 12.84 -3.05
C GLU A 403 -2.87 12.50 -1.81
N ALA A 404 -2.24 12.01 -0.75
CA ALA A 404 -2.91 11.66 0.49
C ALA A 404 -3.64 12.84 1.17
N GLN A 405 -3.17 14.08 0.98
CA GLN A 405 -3.76 15.29 1.54
C GLN A 405 -4.88 15.87 0.66
N TYR A 406 -4.78 15.79 -0.67
CA TYR A 406 -5.65 16.55 -1.60
C TYR A 406 -6.51 15.68 -2.52
N TYR A 407 -6.28 14.36 -2.55
CA TYR A 407 -7.16 13.41 -3.22
C TYR A 407 -8.02 12.69 -2.18
N HIS A 408 -9.32 12.88 -2.23
CA HIS A 408 -10.24 12.28 -1.27
C HIS A 408 -10.78 10.96 -1.82
N HIS A 409 -10.41 9.85 -1.18
CA HIS A 409 -10.84 8.51 -1.55
C HIS A 409 -12.23 8.21 -1.01
N GLU A 410 -13.19 7.97 -1.90
CA GLU A 410 -14.58 7.65 -1.55
C GLU A 410 -14.80 6.18 -1.15
N GLN A 411 -13.85 5.31 -1.54
CA GLN A 411 -13.98 3.88 -1.39
C GLN A 411 -12.70 3.26 -0.81
N PRO A 412 -12.81 2.18 -0.03
CA PRO A 412 -11.64 1.42 0.40
C PRO A 412 -10.93 0.80 -0.82
N ARG A 413 -9.64 0.51 -0.68
CA ARG A 413 -8.78 -0.09 -1.72
C ARG A 413 -8.62 0.76 -2.99
N THR A 414 -8.92 2.06 -2.91
CA THR A 414 -8.70 3.01 -4.03
C THR A 414 -7.40 3.78 -3.91
N LEU A 415 -6.78 3.86 -2.73
CA LEU A 415 -5.39 4.27 -2.55
C LEU A 415 -4.50 3.03 -2.47
N ILE A 416 -3.53 2.95 -3.38
CA ILE A 416 -2.50 1.90 -3.38
C ILE A 416 -1.14 2.59 -3.29
N THR A 417 -0.42 2.36 -2.18
CA THR A 417 0.84 3.05 -1.90
C THR A 417 1.74 2.20 -1.01
N SER A 418 3.05 2.35 -1.15
CA SER A 418 4.04 1.73 -0.24
C SER A 418 4.17 2.59 1.01
N GLY A 419 3.42 2.25 2.06
CA GLY A 419 3.36 3.03 3.29
C GLY A 419 4.46 2.66 4.30
N GLY A 420 4.77 1.38 4.44
CA GLY A 420 5.70 0.89 5.45
C GLY A 420 7.16 0.91 5.01
N LEU A 421 7.48 0.35 3.84
CA LEU A 421 8.85 0.35 3.32
C LEU A 421 9.21 1.64 2.59
N GLY A 422 8.24 2.31 1.98
CA GLY A 422 8.48 3.54 1.24
C GLY A 422 9.27 3.32 -0.05
N THR A 423 8.85 2.35 -0.86
CA THR A 423 9.59 1.89 -2.04
C THR A 423 9.36 2.79 -3.23
N MET A 424 10.38 3.54 -3.66
CA MET A 424 10.38 4.24 -4.94
C MET A 424 10.39 3.24 -6.11
N GLY A 425 9.66 3.57 -7.18
CA GLY A 425 9.47 2.67 -8.33
C GLY A 425 8.27 1.72 -8.16
N PHE A 426 7.52 1.83 -7.07
CA PHE A 426 6.36 0.98 -6.77
C PHE A 426 5.17 1.23 -7.70
N ALA A 427 4.87 2.49 -8.01
CA ALA A 427 3.57 2.89 -8.55
C ALA A 427 3.24 2.28 -9.91
N LEU A 428 4.14 2.38 -10.88
CA LEU A 428 3.86 1.93 -12.25
C LEU A 428 3.54 0.43 -12.31
N PRO A 429 4.38 -0.48 -11.78
CA PRO A 429 4.08 -1.91 -11.79
C PRO A 429 2.87 -2.24 -10.90
N ALA A 430 2.71 -1.63 -9.73
CA ALA A 430 1.54 -1.89 -8.88
C ALA A 430 0.23 -1.48 -9.56
N ALA A 431 0.21 -0.39 -10.34
CA ALA A 431 -0.95 0.02 -11.13
C ALA A 431 -1.30 -0.98 -12.24
N ILE A 432 -0.29 -1.60 -12.87
CA ILE A 432 -0.52 -2.70 -13.81
C ILE A 432 -1.23 -3.85 -13.09
N GLY A 433 -0.74 -4.25 -11.92
CA GLY A 433 -1.40 -5.27 -11.09
C GLY A 433 -2.82 -4.91 -10.71
N ALA A 434 -3.06 -3.68 -10.25
CA ALA A 434 -4.39 -3.18 -9.91
C ALA A 434 -5.34 -3.18 -11.11
N LYS A 435 -4.85 -2.88 -12.31
CA LYS A 435 -5.66 -2.92 -13.54
C LYS A 435 -6.08 -4.34 -13.91
N PHE A 436 -5.20 -5.34 -13.74
CA PHE A 436 -5.58 -6.75 -13.91
C PHE A 436 -6.55 -7.24 -12.83
N ALA A 437 -6.45 -6.72 -11.61
CA ALA A 437 -7.37 -7.03 -10.53
C ALA A 437 -8.77 -6.44 -10.74
N CYS A 438 -8.84 -5.22 -11.28
CA CYS A 438 -10.06 -4.43 -11.45
C CYS A 438 -10.11 -3.85 -12.89
N PRO A 439 -10.37 -4.68 -13.91
CA PRO A 439 -10.28 -4.27 -15.32
C PRO A 439 -11.24 -3.14 -15.70
N ASP A 440 -12.38 -3.04 -15.04
CA ASP A 440 -13.41 -2.02 -15.31
C ASP A 440 -13.18 -0.70 -14.56
N LYS A 441 -12.23 -0.65 -13.62
CA LYS A 441 -11.94 0.57 -12.86
C LYS A 441 -10.97 1.48 -13.61
N GLU A 442 -11.16 2.78 -13.41
CA GLU A 442 -10.18 3.79 -13.79
C GLU A 442 -8.98 3.70 -12.86
N VAL A 443 -7.76 3.59 -13.41
CA VAL A 443 -6.51 3.47 -12.66
C VAL A 443 -5.58 4.62 -13.04
N TRP A 444 -5.04 5.30 -12.03
CA TRP A 444 -4.06 6.36 -12.15
C TRP A 444 -2.76 6.00 -11.45
N VAL A 445 -1.64 6.20 -12.13
CA VAL A 445 -0.31 6.26 -11.51
C VAL A 445 -0.04 7.72 -11.14
N VAL A 446 0.38 7.97 -9.90
CA VAL A 446 0.91 9.25 -9.45
C VAL A 446 2.35 9.02 -9.01
N ALA A 447 3.32 9.46 -9.81
CA ALA A 447 4.73 9.21 -9.55
C ALA A 447 5.55 10.50 -9.68
N GLY A 448 6.60 10.62 -8.86
CA GLY A 448 7.63 11.64 -9.09
C GLY A 448 8.52 11.23 -10.27
N ASP A 449 9.17 12.21 -10.90
CA ASP A 449 10.09 11.98 -12.00
C ASP A 449 11.24 11.02 -11.65
N GLY A 450 11.74 11.05 -10.41
CA GLY A 450 12.77 10.12 -9.94
C GLY A 450 12.27 8.68 -9.78
N GLY A 451 11.12 8.48 -9.10
CA GLY A 451 10.55 7.15 -8.85
C GLY A 451 10.08 6.48 -10.14
N PHE A 452 9.45 7.23 -11.03
CA PHE A 452 8.99 6.70 -12.33
C PHE A 452 10.13 6.10 -13.17
N GLN A 453 11.31 6.73 -13.15
CA GLN A 453 12.47 6.22 -13.90
C GLN A 453 12.94 4.84 -13.44
N MET A 454 12.74 4.48 -12.17
CA MET A 454 13.20 3.20 -11.61
C MET A 454 12.52 1.98 -12.24
N THR A 455 11.28 2.15 -12.73
CA THR A 455 10.49 1.04 -13.30
C THR A 455 9.86 1.40 -14.66
N ALA A 456 10.32 2.45 -15.31
CA ALA A 456 9.81 2.92 -16.61
C ALA A 456 9.84 1.85 -17.72
N ALA A 457 10.69 0.83 -17.62
CA ALA A 457 10.72 -0.31 -18.52
C ALA A 457 9.36 -1.04 -18.61
N GLU A 458 8.53 -0.97 -17.56
CA GLU A 458 7.20 -1.59 -17.53
C GLU A 458 6.18 -0.88 -18.43
N LEU A 459 6.53 0.27 -19.05
CA LEU A 459 5.76 0.82 -20.18
C LEU A 459 5.66 -0.18 -21.33
N SER A 460 6.71 -0.99 -21.54
CA SER A 460 6.68 -2.08 -22.53
C SER A 460 5.67 -3.18 -22.14
N THR A 461 5.49 -3.46 -20.86
CA THR A 461 4.47 -4.40 -20.36
C THR A 461 3.07 -3.85 -20.63
N ILE A 462 2.83 -2.57 -20.35
CA ILE A 462 1.55 -1.89 -20.65
C ILE A 462 1.23 -1.99 -22.15
N ALA A 463 2.21 -1.67 -23.00
CA ALA A 463 2.05 -1.71 -24.44
C ALA A 463 1.76 -3.13 -24.97
N GLN A 464 2.47 -4.13 -24.44
CA GLN A 464 2.28 -5.53 -24.82
C GLN A 464 0.90 -6.08 -24.40
N GLU A 465 0.44 -5.73 -23.20
CA GLU A 465 -0.84 -6.19 -22.67
C GLU A 465 -2.04 -5.35 -23.19
N GLY A 466 -1.78 -4.21 -23.80
CA GLY A 466 -2.83 -3.33 -24.36
C GLY A 466 -3.79 -2.78 -23.29
N ILE A 467 -3.34 -2.64 -22.05
CA ILE A 467 -4.17 -2.17 -20.95
C ILE A 467 -4.27 -0.65 -20.91
N LYS A 468 -5.34 -0.14 -20.32
CA LYS A 468 -5.52 1.30 -20.10
C LYS A 468 -5.23 1.69 -18.67
N ILE A 469 -4.17 2.50 -18.48
CA ILE A 469 -3.78 3.15 -17.23
C ILE A 469 -3.48 4.60 -17.55
N ASN A 470 -3.91 5.54 -16.71
CA ASN A 470 -3.50 6.94 -16.84
C ASN A 470 -2.28 7.19 -15.95
N ILE A 471 -1.27 7.88 -16.48
CA ILE A 471 -0.01 8.11 -15.78
C ILE A 471 0.16 9.62 -15.57
N ALA A 472 0.27 10.04 -14.31
CA ALA A 472 0.56 11.41 -13.89
C ALA A 472 1.97 11.46 -13.27
N ILE A 473 2.92 12.03 -13.99
CA ILE A 473 4.27 12.28 -13.48
C ILE A 473 4.29 13.68 -12.89
N ILE A 474 4.60 13.78 -11.60
CA ILE A 474 4.78 15.01 -10.86
C ILE A 474 6.27 15.37 -10.92
N ASN A 475 6.60 16.16 -11.91
CA ASN A 475 7.98 16.42 -12.31
C ASN A 475 8.44 17.79 -11.77
N ASN A 476 9.23 17.77 -10.70
CA ASN A 476 9.88 18.96 -10.15
C ASN A 476 11.40 19.01 -10.43
N GLY A 477 11.95 18.03 -11.16
CA GLY A 477 13.38 17.94 -11.46
C GLY A 477 14.26 17.58 -10.26
N TYR A 478 13.67 17.01 -9.20
CA TYR A 478 14.38 16.67 -7.97
C TYR A 478 13.90 15.35 -7.35
N LEU A 479 14.74 14.75 -6.52
CA LEU A 479 14.28 13.85 -5.47
C LEU A 479 13.62 14.69 -4.36
N GLY A 480 12.36 15.09 -4.61
CA GLY A 480 11.72 16.21 -3.92
C GLY A 480 11.65 16.06 -2.40
N MET A 481 11.32 14.86 -1.86
CA MET A 481 11.29 14.66 -0.41
C MET A 481 12.69 14.72 0.19
N VAL A 482 13.72 14.19 -0.47
CA VAL A 482 15.11 14.30 0.01
C VAL A 482 15.58 15.75 -0.03
N ARG A 483 15.23 16.49 -1.11
CA ARG A 483 15.48 17.92 -1.20
C ARG A 483 14.84 18.70 -0.05
N GLN A 484 13.57 18.42 0.28
CA GLN A 484 12.86 19.06 1.42
C GLN A 484 13.58 18.81 2.74
N TRP A 485 14.11 17.59 2.97
CA TRP A 485 14.90 17.31 4.16
C TRP A 485 16.21 18.09 4.17
N GLN A 486 16.90 18.23 3.03
CA GLN A 486 18.11 19.05 2.91
C GLN A 486 17.79 20.53 3.15
N GLU A 487 16.62 20.98 2.72
CA GLU A 487 16.16 22.35 2.97
C GLU A 487 15.95 22.62 4.46
N PHE A 488 15.22 21.75 5.15
CA PHE A 488 14.82 22.00 6.53
C PHE A 488 15.91 21.67 7.56
N PHE A 489 16.77 20.70 7.29
CA PHE A 489 17.67 20.13 8.29
C PHE A 489 19.15 20.18 7.92
N TYR A 490 19.50 20.58 6.69
CA TYR A 490 20.87 20.57 6.19
C TYR A 490 21.24 21.88 5.48
N GLU A 491 20.76 23.02 5.97
CA GLU A 491 21.12 24.38 5.52
C GLU A 491 21.00 24.60 4.00
N ARG A 492 20.02 23.92 3.36
CA ARG A 492 19.82 23.93 1.89
C ARG A 492 21.00 23.40 1.08
N ASN A 493 21.82 22.53 1.66
CA ASN A 493 22.91 21.85 0.95
C ASN A 493 22.35 20.76 0.03
N TYR A 494 21.88 21.14 -1.15
CA TYR A 494 21.24 20.24 -2.13
C TYR A 494 22.28 19.39 -2.85
N GLN A 495 22.64 18.23 -2.26
CA GLN A 495 23.62 17.30 -2.81
C GLN A 495 22.93 16.06 -3.35
N SER A 496 23.19 15.74 -4.62
CA SER A 496 22.71 14.51 -5.31
C SER A 496 21.17 14.39 -5.35
N THR A 497 20.44 15.50 -5.30
CA THR A 497 18.99 15.55 -5.38
C THR A 497 18.45 16.18 -6.66
N PRO A 498 19.16 17.12 -7.34
CA PRO A 498 18.74 17.57 -8.67
C PRO A 498 18.80 16.42 -9.69
N LEU A 499 17.76 16.30 -10.52
CA LEU A 499 17.65 15.28 -11.55
C LEU A 499 17.61 15.90 -12.94
N VAL A 500 18.35 15.32 -13.87
CA VAL A 500 18.15 15.53 -15.30
C VAL A 500 17.25 14.41 -15.80
N SER A 501 15.95 14.68 -15.87
CA SER A 501 14.97 13.71 -16.31
C SER A 501 14.91 13.62 -17.86
N PRO A 502 14.58 12.46 -18.43
CA PRO A 502 14.29 12.34 -19.85
C PRO A 502 13.02 13.13 -20.20
N ASP A 503 12.83 13.39 -21.48
CA ASP A 503 11.53 13.82 -22.00
C ASP A 503 10.54 12.65 -21.88
N PHE A 504 9.71 12.66 -20.83
CA PHE A 504 8.78 11.57 -20.55
C PHE A 504 7.71 11.40 -21.62
N VAL A 505 7.35 12.46 -22.35
CA VAL A 505 6.40 12.35 -23.47
C VAL A 505 7.02 11.57 -24.62
N LYS A 506 8.27 11.87 -24.97
CA LYS A 506 9.01 11.09 -25.98
C LYS A 506 9.29 9.66 -25.52
N LEU A 507 9.58 9.47 -24.23
CA LEU A 507 9.76 8.12 -23.69
C LEU A 507 8.48 7.30 -23.82
N ALA A 508 7.32 7.86 -23.51
CA ALA A 508 6.03 7.20 -23.70
C ALA A 508 5.76 6.90 -25.18
N ASP A 509 6.03 7.86 -26.07
CA ASP A 509 5.87 7.70 -27.54
C ASP A 509 6.73 6.55 -28.09
N ALA A 510 7.94 6.37 -27.57
CA ALA A 510 8.81 5.25 -27.93
C ALA A 510 8.19 3.86 -27.59
N HIS A 511 7.22 3.81 -26.68
CA HIS A 511 6.43 2.62 -26.34
C HIS A 511 5.02 2.62 -27.00
N GLY A 512 4.75 3.55 -27.92
CA GLY A 512 3.44 3.70 -28.56
C GLY A 512 2.36 4.29 -27.64
N ILE A 513 2.75 4.91 -26.53
CA ILE A 513 1.87 5.54 -25.54
C ILE A 513 1.87 7.04 -25.76
N ARG A 514 0.69 7.64 -25.99
CA ARG A 514 0.55 9.09 -26.14
C ARG A 514 0.75 9.81 -24.82
N GLY A 515 1.27 11.04 -24.88
CA GLY A 515 1.44 11.87 -23.69
C GLY A 515 1.38 13.36 -23.98
N LEU A 516 1.24 14.15 -22.91
CA LEU A 516 1.27 15.61 -22.92
C LEU A 516 2.12 16.12 -21.76
N ALA A 517 2.82 17.25 -22.00
CA ALA A 517 3.42 18.03 -20.92
C ALA A 517 2.44 19.15 -20.50
N VAL A 518 2.25 19.31 -19.20
CA VAL A 518 1.32 20.28 -18.59
C VAL A 518 2.15 21.24 -17.73
N ARG A 519 1.99 22.55 -17.92
CA ARG A 519 2.85 23.57 -17.29
C ARG A 519 2.07 24.57 -16.46
N THR A 520 0.78 24.72 -16.69
CA THR A 520 -0.06 25.69 -16.00
C THR A 520 -1.28 25.01 -15.38
N ARG A 521 -1.81 25.58 -14.33
CA ARG A 521 -3.02 25.06 -13.68
C ARG A 521 -4.23 25.03 -14.63
N ALA A 522 -4.35 26.02 -15.50
CA ALA A 522 -5.44 26.11 -16.48
C ALA A 522 -5.47 24.91 -17.44
N GLU A 523 -4.33 24.27 -17.71
CA GLU A 523 -4.22 23.12 -18.61
C GLU A 523 -4.60 21.80 -17.91
N VAL A 524 -4.55 21.71 -16.57
CA VAL A 524 -4.69 20.46 -15.81
C VAL A 524 -6.01 19.75 -16.13
N ALA A 525 -7.13 20.45 -16.04
CA ALA A 525 -8.44 19.84 -16.22
C ALA A 525 -8.61 19.25 -17.63
N SER A 526 -8.23 19.99 -18.68
CA SER A 526 -8.32 19.52 -20.07
C SER A 526 -7.37 18.36 -20.36
N ALA A 527 -6.18 18.36 -19.77
CA ALA A 527 -5.20 17.27 -19.91
C ALA A 527 -5.70 15.99 -19.24
N VAL A 528 -6.25 16.07 -18.02
CA VAL A 528 -6.83 14.93 -17.30
C VAL A 528 -8.00 14.34 -18.10
N GLU A 529 -8.93 15.15 -18.61
CA GLU A 529 -10.04 14.67 -19.44
C GLU A 529 -9.54 14.06 -20.77
N THR A 530 -8.48 14.59 -21.36
CA THR A 530 -7.84 13.99 -22.54
C THR A 530 -7.29 12.60 -22.24
N ALA A 531 -6.61 12.42 -21.11
CA ALA A 531 -6.10 11.13 -20.68
C ALA A 531 -7.24 10.13 -20.41
N ARG A 532 -8.30 10.57 -19.72
CA ARG A 532 -9.47 9.74 -19.42
C ARG A 532 -10.20 9.25 -20.66
N SER A 533 -10.39 10.12 -21.64
CA SER A 533 -11.11 9.82 -22.89
C SER A 533 -10.26 9.07 -23.92
N ALA A 534 -8.94 8.99 -23.73
CA ALA A 534 -8.06 8.24 -24.63
C ALA A 534 -8.42 6.75 -24.65
N PRO A 535 -8.37 6.06 -25.80
CA PRO A 535 -8.73 4.64 -25.90
C PRO A 535 -7.72 3.70 -25.21
N GLY A 536 -6.49 4.13 -24.98
CA GLY A 536 -5.41 3.39 -24.34
C GLY A 536 -4.74 4.20 -23.25
N THR A 537 -3.63 3.68 -22.74
CA THR A 537 -2.79 4.36 -21.75
C THR A 537 -2.37 5.74 -22.24
N PHE A 538 -2.34 6.70 -21.32
CA PHE A 538 -1.95 8.07 -21.59
C PHE A 538 -1.05 8.61 -20.48
N LEU A 539 0.01 9.34 -20.85
CA LEU A 539 0.97 9.90 -19.90
C LEU A 539 0.84 11.43 -19.84
N LEU A 540 0.69 11.96 -18.64
CA LEU A 540 0.72 13.40 -18.35
C LEU A 540 1.99 13.72 -17.55
N ASN A 541 2.83 14.61 -18.09
CA ASN A 541 4.01 15.10 -17.39
C ASN A 541 3.72 16.52 -16.86
N PHE A 542 3.36 16.60 -15.57
CA PHE A 542 3.08 17.85 -14.88
C PHE A 542 4.40 18.48 -14.41
N MET A 543 4.77 19.61 -15.01
CA MET A 543 5.96 20.39 -14.66
C MET A 543 5.62 21.28 -13.47
N VAL A 544 5.83 20.78 -12.26
CA VAL A 544 5.40 21.46 -11.02
C VAL A 544 6.52 22.29 -10.40
N GLU A 545 6.12 23.24 -9.53
CA GLU A 545 7.05 24.08 -8.78
C GLU A 545 7.98 23.22 -7.91
N LYS A 546 9.27 23.49 -8.01
CA LYS A 546 10.33 22.72 -7.33
C LYS A 546 10.56 23.16 -5.88
N GLU A 547 10.23 24.42 -5.57
CA GLU A 547 10.47 25.01 -4.24
C GLU A 547 9.35 24.66 -3.26
N GLU A 548 8.25 24.07 -3.74
CA GLU A 548 7.13 23.68 -2.89
C GLU A 548 7.49 22.52 -1.98
N SER A 549 7.19 22.66 -0.68
CA SER A 549 7.38 21.65 0.36
C SER A 549 6.05 21.09 0.88
N VAL A 550 6.06 19.84 1.34
CA VAL A 550 4.89 19.21 1.96
C VAL A 550 4.74 19.73 3.38
N TYR A 551 3.61 20.36 3.66
CA TYR A 551 3.21 20.84 4.97
C TYR A 551 1.88 20.22 5.42
N PRO A 552 1.70 20.02 6.75
CA PRO A 552 2.71 20.12 7.80
C PRO A 552 3.76 19.00 7.72
N MET A 553 4.86 19.17 8.44
CA MET A 553 5.88 18.14 8.61
C MET A 553 6.33 18.09 10.06
N ILE A 554 6.34 16.88 10.64
CA ILE A 554 6.89 16.66 11.97
C ILE A 554 8.36 16.24 11.82
N PRO A 555 9.33 16.99 12.35
CA PRO A 555 10.72 16.59 12.34
C PRO A 555 10.94 15.24 13.04
N VAL A 556 11.91 14.46 12.57
CA VAL A 556 12.27 13.21 13.26
C VAL A 556 12.73 13.52 14.69
N GLY A 557 12.17 12.78 15.65
CA GLY A 557 12.45 13.00 17.07
C GLY A 557 11.62 14.13 17.72
N ALA A 558 10.76 14.80 16.98
CA ALA A 558 9.85 15.83 17.52
C ALA A 558 8.50 15.22 17.96
N ALA A 559 7.79 15.94 18.82
CA ALA A 559 6.42 15.61 19.19
C ALA A 559 5.43 16.04 18.10
N LEU A 560 4.23 15.42 18.06
CA LEU A 560 3.21 15.74 17.05
C LEU A 560 2.79 17.22 17.01
N HIS A 561 2.90 17.94 18.11
CA HIS A 561 2.57 19.37 18.17
C HIS A 561 3.71 20.30 17.74
N GLU A 562 4.92 19.77 17.56
CA GLU A 562 6.11 20.51 17.12
C GLU A 562 6.26 20.48 15.59
N MET A 563 5.15 20.46 14.88
CA MET A 563 5.12 20.40 13.42
C MET A 563 5.56 21.72 12.77
N ILE A 564 6.35 21.59 11.70
CA ILE A 564 6.64 22.68 10.78
C ILE A 564 5.38 22.89 9.93
N ARG A 565 4.80 24.08 10.00
CA ARG A 565 3.60 24.45 9.23
C ARG A 565 3.99 25.38 8.09
N ARG A 566 3.15 25.43 7.05
CA ARG A 566 3.33 26.41 5.98
C ARG A 566 3.47 27.81 6.59
N PRO A 567 4.48 28.60 6.20
CA PRO A 567 4.62 29.99 6.65
C PRO A 567 3.38 30.84 6.29
N GLU A 568 3.09 31.87 7.08
CA GLU A 568 2.03 32.83 6.76
C GLU A 568 2.37 33.63 5.51
N HIS A 569 3.66 33.95 5.34
CA HIS A 569 4.23 34.52 4.13
C HIS A 569 5.13 33.47 3.51
N ASP A 570 4.64 32.78 2.47
CA ASP A 570 5.46 31.85 1.70
C ASP A 570 6.17 32.63 0.59
N PRO A 571 7.53 32.60 0.53
CA PRO A 571 8.29 33.30 -0.51
C PRO A 571 7.92 32.89 -1.93
N LEU A 572 7.33 31.68 -2.11
CA LEU A 572 6.85 31.21 -3.41
C LEU A 572 5.54 31.88 -3.84
N LEU A 573 4.81 32.42 -2.89
CA LEU A 573 3.52 33.09 -3.11
C LEU A 573 3.67 34.61 -3.16
N GLU A 574 4.88 35.13 -2.88
CA GLU A 574 5.22 36.53 -3.09
C GLU A 574 5.49 36.78 -4.58
N SER A 575 4.87 37.80 -5.13
CA SER A 575 5.14 38.25 -6.49
C SER A 575 6.66 38.51 -6.66
N PRO A 576 7.27 38.19 -7.83
CA PRO A 576 8.64 38.58 -8.12
C PRO A 576 8.92 40.07 -7.92
N ASP A 577 7.88 40.91 -8.01
CA ASP A 577 7.97 42.35 -7.85
C ASP A 577 8.01 42.82 -6.41
N ASP A 578 7.67 41.97 -5.42
CA ASP A 578 7.72 42.29 -3.99
C ASP A 578 9.14 42.16 -3.38
N LYS A 579 10.13 41.75 -4.18
CA LYS A 579 11.53 41.57 -3.78
C LYS A 579 12.46 42.72 -4.18
N LEU A 580 11.93 43.89 -4.55
CA LEU A 580 12.73 45.10 -4.85
C LEU A 580 12.79 46.05 -3.69
#